data_4a39f0953ba3a74c4e0c99d88a7d53b6
#
_entry.id   4a39f0953ba3a74c4e0c99d88a7d53b6
#
_cell.length_a   1.000
_cell.length_b   1.000
_cell.length_c   1.000
_cell.angle_alpha   90.00
_cell.angle_beta   90.00
_cell.angle_gamma   90.00
#
_symmetry.space_group_name_H-M   'P 1'
#
loop_
_entity.id
_entity.type
_entity.pdbx_description
1 polymer ?
#
loop_
_entity_poly.entity_id
_entity_poly.type
_entity_poly.pdbx_seq_one_letter_code
_entity_poly.pdbx_strand_id
1 'polypeptide(L)'
;TEKRDYERMKSGVMEEVRRMFKPEFLNRIDEMIVFHALTKDEIYQITGLLLGELQKRAREQLEITLKISPAVRKHISEKGFDEKYGARPLRRAVQNQIEDVLAEEILSGRVHRGDTVHVGLKKGKIVFGSETEKTAQ
;
A
#
# COMPACT_ATOMS: atom_id res chain seq x y z
N THR A 1 -2.55 -28.10 -6.55
CA THR A 1 -1.65 -28.18 -5.40
C THR A 1 -1.93 -27.06 -4.41
N GLU A 2 -1.51 -27.23 -3.18
CA GLU A 2 -1.69 -26.23 -2.13
C GLU A 2 -1.07 -24.90 -2.50
N LYS A 3 0.11 -24.91 -3.09
CA LYS A 3 0.80 -23.70 -3.51
C LYS A 3 0.01 -22.96 -4.58
N ARG A 4 -0.52 -23.69 -5.53
CA ARG A 4 -1.32 -23.11 -6.62
C ARG A 4 -2.63 -22.53 -6.10
N ASP A 5 -3.26 -23.21 -5.16
CA ASP A 5 -4.49 -22.74 -4.55
C ASP A 5 -4.26 -21.50 -3.72
N TYR A 6 -3.14 -21.45 -3.00
CA TYR A 6 -2.76 -20.25 -2.24
C TYR A 6 -2.55 -19.06 -3.17
N GLU A 7 -1.87 -19.29 -4.30
CA GLU A 7 -1.63 -18.21 -5.26
C GLU A 7 -2.93 -17.68 -5.86
N ARG A 8 -3.90 -18.55 -6.09
CA ARG A 8 -5.22 -18.13 -6.57
C ARG A 8 -5.95 -17.29 -5.54
N MET A 9 -5.92 -17.71 -4.29
CA MET A 9 -6.54 -16.97 -3.21
C MET A 9 -5.89 -15.61 -3.05
N LYS A 10 -4.56 -15.59 -3.12
CA LYS A 10 -3.79 -14.34 -3.03
C LYS A 10 -4.17 -13.41 -4.17
N SER A 11 -4.24 -13.93 -5.40
CA SER A 11 -4.62 -13.13 -6.56
C SER A 11 -6.01 -12.54 -6.40
N GLY A 12 -6.97 -13.33 -5.88
CA GLY A 12 -8.32 -12.87 -5.64
C GLY A 12 -8.38 -11.72 -4.64
N VAL A 13 -7.65 -11.87 -3.53
CA VAL A 13 -7.55 -10.82 -2.52
C VAL A 13 -6.88 -9.59 -3.09
N MET A 14 -5.83 -9.77 -3.87
CA MET A 14 -5.13 -8.66 -4.51
C MET A 14 -6.02 -7.89 -5.45
N GLU A 15 -6.84 -8.58 -6.23
CA GLU A 15 -7.80 -7.91 -7.11
C GLU A 15 -8.78 -7.07 -6.33
N GLU A 16 -9.29 -7.59 -5.20
CA GLU A 16 -10.19 -6.84 -4.36
C GLU A 16 -9.53 -5.57 -3.82
N VAL A 17 -8.30 -5.70 -3.35
CA VAL A 17 -7.55 -4.55 -2.84
C VAL A 17 -7.34 -3.51 -3.94
N ARG A 18 -6.98 -3.95 -5.15
CA ARG A 18 -6.77 -3.03 -6.27
C ARG A 18 -8.04 -2.34 -6.73
N ARG A 19 -9.19 -2.99 -6.60
CA ARG A 19 -10.48 -2.36 -6.94
C ARG A 19 -10.81 -1.20 -6.04
N MET A 20 -10.13 -1.10 -4.91
CA MET A 20 -10.32 0.03 -4.01
C MET A 20 -9.84 1.36 -4.60
N PHE A 21 -8.94 1.30 -5.59
CA PHE A 21 -8.48 2.50 -6.27
C PHE A 21 -9.44 2.86 -7.41
N LYS A 22 -9.73 4.13 -7.53
CA LYS A 22 -10.56 4.60 -8.63
C LYS A 22 -9.71 4.63 -9.91
N PRO A 23 -10.18 4.05 -11.02
CA PRO A 23 -9.42 4.06 -12.26
C PRO A 23 -9.01 5.46 -12.73
N GLU A 24 -9.88 6.44 -12.55
CA GLU A 24 -9.58 7.82 -12.93
C GLU A 24 -8.39 8.38 -12.16
N PHE A 25 -8.33 8.09 -10.87
CA PHE A 25 -7.23 8.55 -10.03
C PHE A 25 -5.92 7.93 -10.48
N LEU A 26 -5.92 6.62 -10.74
CA LEU A 26 -4.72 5.91 -11.19
C LEU A 26 -4.24 6.42 -12.55
N ASN A 27 -5.17 6.67 -13.47
CA ASN A 27 -4.82 7.18 -14.80
C ASN A 27 -4.20 8.56 -14.70
N ARG A 28 -4.73 9.41 -13.83
CA ARG A 28 -4.21 10.75 -13.63
C ARG A 28 -2.80 10.72 -13.06
N ILE A 29 -2.55 9.85 -12.10
CA ILE A 29 -1.22 9.67 -11.52
C ILE A 29 -0.24 9.17 -12.59
N ASP A 30 -0.66 8.18 -13.39
CA ASP A 30 0.17 7.64 -14.46
C ASP A 30 0.54 8.72 -15.48
N GLU A 31 -0.41 9.57 -15.84
CA GLU A 31 -0.15 10.69 -16.76
C GLU A 31 0.89 11.65 -16.19
N MET A 32 0.75 11.99 -14.91
CA MET A 32 1.72 12.85 -14.26
C MET A 32 3.12 12.25 -14.31
N ILE A 33 3.23 10.96 -14.03
CA ILE A 33 4.51 10.28 -14.02
C ILE A 33 5.15 10.25 -15.40
N VAL A 34 4.34 10.03 -16.44
CA VAL A 34 4.85 9.90 -17.80
C VAL A 34 5.27 11.25 -18.39
N PHE A 35 4.49 12.30 -18.14
CA PHE A 35 4.70 13.59 -18.82
C PHE A 35 5.48 14.62 -18.03
N HIS A 36 5.78 14.35 -16.77
CA HIS A 36 6.47 15.30 -15.92
C HIS A 36 7.70 14.70 -15.27
N ALA A 37 8.80 15.46 -15.31
CA ALA A 37 9.97 15.12 -14.51
C ALA A 37 9.68 15.58 -13.09
N LEU A 38 9.44 14.62 -12.20
CA LEU A 38 9.04 14.91 -10.84
C LEU A 38 10.22 15.10 -9.90
N THR A 39 10.10 16.09 -9.01
CA THR A 39 11.08 16.30 -7.96
C THR A 39 10.84 15.29 -6.84
N LYS A 40 11.81 15.16 -5.93
CA LYS A 40 11.66 14.29 -4.76
C LYS A 40 10.46 14.70 -3.91
N ASP A 41 10.26 16.01 -3.77
CA ASP A 41 9.13 16.51 -2.99
C ASP A 41 7.80 16.16 -3.65
N GLU A 42 7.71 16.30 -4.96
CA GLU A 42 6.50 15.92 -5.68
C GLU A 42 6.23 14.42 -5.57
N ILE A 43 7.28 13.61 -5.64
CA ILE A 43 7.14 12.16 -5.47
C ILE A 43 6.64 11.83 -4.07
N TYR A 44 7.13 12.53 -3.06
CA TYR A 44 6.68 12.36 -1.68
C TYR A 44 5.19 12.70 -1.56
N GLN A 45 4.75 13.78 -2.22
CA GLN A 45 3.34 14.18 -2.21
C GLN A 45 2.46 13.15 -2.90
N ILE A 46 2.90 12.65 -4.05
CA ILE A 46 2.16 11.61 -4.78
C ILE A 46 2.06 10.34 -3.94
N THR A 47 3.15 9.96 -3.28
CA THR A 47 3.14 8.80 -2.38
C THR A 47 2.07 8.97 -1.30
N GLY A 48 1.99 10.16 -0.72
CA GLY A 48 0.97 10.46 0.29
C GLY A 48 -0.45 10.30 -0.24
N LEU A 49 -0.68 10.74 -1.47
CA LEU A 49 -1.99 10.60 -2.10
C LEU A 49 -2.35 9.13 -2.33
N LEU A 50 -1.40 8.34 -2.81
CA LEU A 50 -1.61 6.91 -3.04
C LEU A 50 -1.89 6.18 -1.73
N LEU A 51 -1.11 6.47 -0.70
CA LEU A 51 -1.31 5.85 0.61
C LEU A 51 -2.63 6.29 1.24
N GLY A 52 -2.99 7.56 1.08
CA GLY A 52 -4.25 8.08 1.59
C GLY A 52 -5.45 7.43 0.94
N GLU A 53 -5.38 7.22 -0.37
CA GLU A 53 -6.46 6.55 -1.08
C GLU A 53 -6.57 5.09 -0.64
N LEU A 54 -5.45 4.42 -0.43
CA LEU A 54 -5.44 3.06 0.08
C LEU A 54 -6.05 2.99 1.48
N GLN A 55 -5.68 3.92 2.36
CA GLN A 55 -6.24 3.98 3.71
C GLN A 55 -7.75 4.15 3.69
N LYS A 56 -8.23 5.04 2.82
CA LYS A 56 -9.66 5.31 2.69
C LYS A 56 -10.40 4.07 2.22
N ARG A 57 -9.89 3.41 1.20
CA ARG A 57 -10.54 2.23 0.63
C ARG A 57 -10.50 1.04 1.57
N ALA A 58 -9.40 0.85 2.29
CA ALA A 58 -9.31 -0.21 3.28
C ALA A 58 -10.37 -0.03 4.36
N ARG A 59 -10.57 1.20 4.80
CA ARG A 59 -11.60 1.50 5.80
C ARG A 59 -13.00 1.26 5.26
N GLU A 60 -13.28 1.78 4.08
CA GLU A 60 -14.63 1.68 3.50
C GLU A 60 -15.02 0.26 3.11
N GLN A 61 -14.10 -0.50 2.56
CA GLN A 61 -14.43 -1.80 1.99
C GLN A 61 -14.04 -2.99 2.84
N LEU A 62 -12.98 -2.86 3.62
CA LEU A 62 -12.49 -3.95 4.47
C LEU A 62 -12.69 -3.67 5.96
N GLU A 63 -13.13 -2.48 6.29
CA GLU A 63 -13.28 -2.04 7.68
C GLU A 63 -11.96 -2.12 8.46
N ILE A 64 -10.86 -1.94 7.74
CA ILE A 64 -9.52 -1.93 8.32
C ILE A 64 -9.02 -0.50 8.35
N THR A 65 -8.52 -0.08 9.51
CA THR A 65 -7.90 1.22 9.67
C THR A 65 -6.39 1.06 9.54
N LEU A 66 -5.82 1.63 8.47
CA LEU A 66 -4.37 1.62 8.28
C LEU A 66 -3.78 2.90 8.84
N LYS A 67 -2.80 2.75 9.71
CA LYS A 67 -2.04 3.88 10.23
C LYS A 67 -0.62 3.76 9.71
N ILE A 68 -0.28 4.57 8.73
CA ILE A 68 0.99 4.49 8.04
C ILE A 68 1.90 5.60 8.52
N SER A 69 3.08 5.23 9.01
CA SER A 69 4.00 6.22 9.56
C SER A 69 4.64 7.07 8.47
N PRO A 70 5.05 8.31 8.79
CA PRO A 70 5.78 9.15 7.83
C PRO A 70 7.05 8.50 7.33
N ALA A 71 7.70 7.69 8.16
CA ALA A 71 8.92 6.98 7.75
C ALA A 71 8.65 6.01 6.62
N VAL A 72 7.48 5.35 6.64
CA VAL A 72 7.07 4.45 5.57
C VAL A 72 6.83 5.22 4.27
N ARG A 73 6.15 6.35 4.36
CA ARG A 73 5.91 7.21 3.20
C ARG A 73 7.21 7.65 2.56
N LYS A 74 8.16 8.07 3.38
CA LYS A 74 9.48 8.47 2.89
C LYS A 74 10.21 7.31 2.24
N HIS A 75 10.19 6.15 2.90
CA HIS A 75 10.84 4.94 2.38
C HIS A 75 10.28 4.56 1.01
N ILE A 76 8.95 4.55 0.87
CA ILE A 76 8.31 4.20 -0.39
C ILE A 76 8.64 5.23 -1.47
N SER A 77 8.62 6.52 -1.13
CA SER A 77 8.91 7.55 -2.11
C SER A 77 10.34 7.42 -2.65
N GLU A 78 11.28 7.06 -1.78
CA GLU A 78 12.67 6.87 -2.20
C GLU A 78 12.83 5.61 -3.05
N LYS A 79 12.17 4.52 -2.67
CA LYS A 79 12.21 3.27 -3.42
C LYS A 79 11.49 3.36 -4.75
N GLY A 80 10.48 4.22 -4.84
CA GLY A 80 9.72 4.39 -6.06
C GLY A 80 10.36 5.34 -7.06
N PHE A 81 11.52 5.89 -6.72
CA PHE A 81 12.25 6.75 -7.63
C PHE A 81 13.38 5.98 -8.32
N ASP A 82 13.45 6.11 -9.63
CA ASP A 82 14.48 5.45 -10.43
C ASP A 82 15.01 6.47 -11.44
N GLU A 83 16.33 6.61 -11.51
CA GLU A 83 16.94 7.59 -12.40
C GLU A 83 16.57 7.35 -13.87
N LYS A 84 16.38 6.09 -14.24
CA LYS A 84 16.07 5.72 -15.61
C LYS A 84 14.59 5.89 -15.93
N TYR A 85 13.71 5.52 -15.01
CA TYR A 85 12.27 5.50 -15.24
C TYR A 85 11.51 6.57 -14.46
N GLY A 86 12.22 7.41 -13.72
CA GLY A 86 11.60 8.46 -12.92
C GLY A 86 10.77 7.90 -11.79
N ALA A 87 9.53 8.34 -11.67
CA ALA A 87 8.64 7.91 -10.59
C ALA A 87 7.70 6.78 -11.03
N ARG A 88 7.89 6.19 -12.20
CA ARG A 88 7.04 5.08 -12.67
C ARG A 88 6.96 3.91 -11.68
N PRO A 89 8.07 3.51 -11.02
CA PRO A 89 7.99 2.42 -10.05
C PRO A 89 7.21 2.73 -8.78
N LEU A 90 6.80 3.98 -8.57
CA LEU A 90 6.16 4.40 -7.33
C LEU A 90 4.88 3.61 -7.03
N ARG A 91 4.00 3.50 -8.01
CA ARG A 91 2.75 2.75 -7.84
C ARG A 91 3.03 1.28 -7.55
N ARG A 92 4.02 0.72 -8.24
CA ARG A 92 4.43 -0.66 -8.01
C ARG A 92 5.03 -0.83 -6.61
N ALA A 93 5.78 0.16 -6.13
CA ALA A 93 6.34 0.10 -4.79
C ALA A 93 5.24 0.09 -3.73
N VAL A 94 4.23 0.95 -3.87
CA VAL A 94 3.08 0.96 -2.96
C VAL A 94 2.37 -0.39 -3.01
N GLN A 95 2.16 -0.90 -4.21
CA GLN A 95 1.49 -2.17 -4.42
C GLN A 95 2.24 -3.33 -3.75
N ASN A 96 3.53 -3.44 -4.00
CA ASN A 96 4.34 -4.55 -3.47
C ASN A 96 4.60 -4.43 -1.97
N GLN A 97 4.83 -3.23 -1.49
CA GLN A 97 5.23 -3.02 -0.10
C GLN A 97 4.03 -2.96 0.86
N ILE A 98 2.89 -2.50 0.39
CA ILE A 98 1.71 -2.32 1.25
C ILE A 98 0.57 -3.24 0.85
N GLU A 99 0.08 -3.14 -0.38
CA GLU A 99 -1.10 -3.92 -0.79
C GLU A 99 -0.87 -5.43 -0.71
N ASP A 100 0.24 -5.90 -1.26
CA ASP A 100 0.55 -7.33 -1.27
C ASP A 100 0.70 -7.87 0.16
N VAL A 101 1.38 -7.11 1.01
CA VAL A 101 1.60 -7.53 2.39
C VAL A 101 0.31 -7.51 3.18
N LEU A 102 -0.53 -6.49 2.96
CA LEU A 102 -1.85 -6.43 3.60
C LEU A 102 -2.69 -7.64 3.19
N ALA A 103 -2.67 -8.00 1.92
CA ALA A 103 -3.40 -9.19 1.44
C ALA A 103 -2.90 -10.45 2.12
N GLU A 104 -1.58 -10.59 2.26
CA GLU A 104 -1.01 -11.74 2.95
C GLU A 104 -1.41 -11.79 4.42
N GLU A 105 -1.45 -10.64 5.08
CA GLU A 105 -1.86 -10.57 6.49
C GLU A 105 -3.33 -10.96 6.67
N ILE A 106 -4.17 -10.57 5.72
CA ILE A 106 -5.58 -10.96 5.74
C ILE A 106 -5.72 -12.46 5.52
N LEU A 107 -5.03 -13.00 4.51
CA LEU A 107 -5.09 -14.43 4.19
C LEU A 107 -4.58 -15.31 5.32
N SER A 108 -3.56 -14.85 6.03
CA SER A 108 -2.98 -15.61 7.14
C SER A 108 -3.82 -15.54 8.41
N GLY A 109 -4.82 -14.67 8.44
CA GLY A 109 -5.64 -14.50 9.63
C GLY A 109 -5.04 -13.59 10.68
N ARG A 110 -3.93 -12.91 10.38
CA ARG A 110 -3.33 -11.96 11.32
C ARG A 110 -4.04 -10.63 11.37
N VAL A 111 -4.77 -10.29 10.29
CA VAL A 111 -5.54 -9.07 10.21
C VAL A 111 -6.98 -9.43 9.87
N HIS A 112 -7.92 -8.85 10.60
CA HIS A 112 -9.34 -9.10 10.45
C HIS A 112 -10.11 -7.79 10.25
N ARG A 113 -11.33 -7.92 9.79
CA ARG A 113 -12.23 -6.77 9.71
C ARG A 113 -12.33 -6.09 11.08
N GLY A 114 -12.31 -4.78 11.07
CA GLY A 114 -12.40 -4.00 12.29
C GLY A 114 -11.06 -3.72 12.96
N ASP A 115 -9.99 -4.35 12.47
CA ASP A 115 -8.67 -4.14 13.04
C ASP A 115 -8.07 -2.80 12.66
N THR A 116 -7.20 -2.30 13.55
CA THR A 116 -6.33 -1.17 13.24
C THR A 116 -4.94 -1.75 12.99
N VAL A 117 -4.39 -1.46 11.84
CA VAL A 117 -3.09 -1.98 11.42
C VAL A 117 -2.08 -0.84 11.35
N HIS A 118 -1.02 -0.96 12.11
CA HIS A 118 0.07 0.02 12.11
C HIS A 118 1.14 -0.43 11.12
N VAL A 119 1.45 0.44 10.18
CA VAL A 119 2.48 0.19 9.18
C VAL A 119 3.66 1.09 9.52
N GLY A 120 4.75 0.48 9.92
CA GLY A 120 5.94 1.19 10.36
C GLY A 120 7.18 0.73 9.64
N LEU A 121 8.29 1.40 9.92
CA LEU A 121 9.58 1.07 9.34
C LEU A 121 10.53 0.68 10.46
N LYS A 122 11.15 -0.48 10.32
CA LYS A 122 12.10 -0.99 11.30
C LYS A 122 13.29 -1.58 10.59
N LYS A 123 14.48 -1.03 10.87
CA LYS A 123 15.73 -1.47 10.26
C LYS A 123 15.66 -1.50 8.72
N GLY A 124 15.06 -0.46 8.15
CA GLY A 124 14.94 -0.33 6.71
C GLY A 124 13.89 -1.21 6.06
N LYS A 125 13.06 -1.87 6.86
CA LYS A 125 12.00 -2.74 6.35
C LYS A 125 10.64 -2.29 6.87
N ILE A 126 9.63 -2.41 6.01
CA ILE A 126 8.26 -2.08 6.38
C ILE A 126 7.70 -3.25 7.20
N VAL A 127 7.15 -2.92 8.37
CA VAL A 127 6.56 -3.92 9.27
C VAL A 127 5.11 -3.57 9.53
N PHE A 128 4.29 -4.62 9.65
CA PHE A 128 2.87 -4.49 9.94
C PHE A 128 2.60 -5.01 11.34
N GLY A 129 1.77 -4.28 12.08
CA GLY A 129 1.34 -4.71 13.40
C GLY A 129 -0.14 -4.47 13.56
N SER A 130 -0.90 -5.54 13.85
CA SER A 130 -2.32 -5.39 14.11
C SER A 130 -2.54 -5.00 15.56
N GLU A 131 -3.42 -4.03 15.78
CA GLU A 131 -3.75 -3.55 17.10
C GLU A 131 -5.21 -3.91 17.39
N THR A 132 -5.43 -4.59 18.51
CA THR A 132 -6.78 -4.87 18.99
C THR A 132 -7.10 -3.85 20.09
N GLU A 133 -8.36 -3.81 20.50
CA GLU A 133 -8.75 -2.91 21.58
C GLU A 133 -7.92 -3.10 22.85
N LYS A 134 -7.54 -4.35 23.14
CA LYS A 134 -6.75 -4.65 24.33
C LYS A 134 -5.36 -4.07 24.26
N THR A 135 -4.78 -4.07 23.07
CA THR A 135 -3.43 -3.53 22.90
C THR A 135 -3.44 -2.02 22.77
N ALA A 136 -4.58 -1.44 22.55
CA ALA A 136 -4.70 0.01 22.44
C ALA A 136 -4.56 0.72 23.80
N GLN A 137 -4.56 -0.03 24.86
CA GLN A 137 -4.43 0.52 26.20
C GLN A 137 -3.03 1.04 26.50
#